data_9c160f14e5536f6a4642234bdf9765e0
#
_entry.id   9c160f14e5536f6a4642234bdf9765e0
#
_cell.length_a   1.000
_cell.length_b   1.000
_cell.length_c   1.000
_cell.angle_alpha   90.00
_cell.angle_beta   90.00
_cell.angle_gamma   90.00
#
_symmetry.space_group_name_H-M   'P 1'
#
loop_
_entity.id
_entity.type
_entity.pdbx_description
1 polymer ?
#
loop_
_entity_poly.entity_id
_entity_poly.type
_entity_poly.pdbx_seq_one_letter_code
_entity_poly.pdbx_strand_id
1 'polypeptide(L)'
;MPGVTVDGTDPLAVHATVGAAVERARAGAGPTLVESKVYRLSAHGNIIAPPGVPLHYPEHEAITVFGNRAEYEAALRGDPVPRFRGTLVQGGVLSGAKADELAAQVAKEMDAAVAFGIKSPFPKLESALENIYA
;
A
#
# COMPACT_ATOMS: atom_id res chain seq x y z
N MET A 1 -11.30 24.12 -5.65
CA MET A 1 -10.26 23.10 -5.43
C MET A 1 -10.06 22.35 -6.74
N PRO A 2 -8.87 22.33 -7.33
CA PRO A 2 -8.61 21.53 -8.53
C PRO A 2 -8.63 20.03 -8.21
N GLY A 3 -9.00 19.21 -9.22
CA GLY A 3 -8.95 17.77 -9.17
C GLY A 3 -8.03 17.23 -10.27
N VAL A 4 -7.30 16.17 -9.99
CA VAL A 4 -6.43 15.47 -10.93
C VAL A 4 -6.57 13.97 -10.75
N THR A 5 -6.65 13.23 -11.87
CA THR A 5 -6.66 11.76 -11.86
C THR A 5 -5.29 11.26 -12.30
N VAL A 6 -4.75 10.25 -11.62
CA VAL A 6 -3.44 9.65 -11.91
C VAL A 6 -3.54 8.12 -11.89
N ASP A 7 -2.69 7.45 -12.66
CA ASP A 7 -2.47 6.00 -12.51
C ASP A 7 -1.79 5.73 -11.16
N GLY A 8 -2.56 5.22 -10.20
CA GLY A 8 -2.09 4.90 -8.85
C GLY A 8 -1.15 3.69 -8.81
N THR A 9 -0.99 2.96 -9.91
CA THR A 9 -0.03 1.85 -10.05
C THR A 9 1.32 2.29 -10.61
N ASP A 10 1.49 3.58 -10.94
CA ASP A 10 2.77 4.16 -11.36
C ASP A 10 3.34 5.07 -10.27
N PRO A 11 4.36 4.62 -9.50
CA PRO A 11 4.94 5.41 -8.42
C PRO A 11 5.54 6.74 -8.88
N LEU A 12 6.06 6.83 -10.10
CA LEU A 12 6.64 8.08 -10.62
C LEU A 12 5.54 9.08 -10.98
N ALA A 13 4.46 8.63 -11.59
CA ALA A 13 3.29 9.47 -11.88
C ALA A 13 2.64 9.99 -10.61
N VAL A 14 2.47 9.13 -9.60
CA VAL A 14 1.94 9.52 -8.28
C VAL A 14 2.87 10.53 -7.61
N HIS A 15 4.19 10.27 -7.60
CA HIS A 15 5.17 11.19 -7.03
C HIS A 15 5.10 12.58 -7.66
N ALA A 16 5.07 12.66 -8.99
CA ALA A 16 4.98 13.93 -9.71
C ALA A 16 3.67 14.68 -9.41
N THR A 17 2.53 13.95 -9.42
CA THR A 17 1.20 14.52 -9.16
C THR A 17 1.07 15.03 -7.73
N VAL A 18 1.48 14.23 -6.76
CA VAL A 18 1.43 14.62 -5.34
C VAL A 18 2.43 15.74 -5.06
N GLY A 19 3.62 15.71 -5.67
CA GLY A 19 4.60 16.79 -5.59
C GLY A 19 4.01 18.13 -6.01
N ALA A 20 3.37 18.18 -7.20
CA ALA A 20 2.71 19.38 -7.69
C ALA A 20 1.58 19.86 -6.75
N ALA A 21 0.80 18.94 -6.17
CA ALA A 21 -0.23 19.27 -5.21
C ALA A 21 0.34 19.88 -3.90
N VAL A 22 1.46 19.33 -3.41
CA VAL A 22 2.18 19.85 -2.24
C VAL A 22 2.75 21.25 -2.52
N GLU A 23 3.42 21.45 -3.65
CA GLU A 23 3.95 22.76 -4.06
C GLU A 23 2.84 23.82 -4.10
N ARG A 24 1.71 23.46 -4.72
CA ARG A 24 0.53 24.34 -4.76
C ARG A 24 0.05 24.73 -3.35
N ALA A 25 -0.06 23.76 -2.45
CA ALA A 25 -0.52 23.97 -1.08
C ALA A 25 0.46 24.88 -0.31
N ARG A 26 1.77 24.62 -0.44
CA ARG A 26 2.83 25.44 0.18
C ARG A 26 2.85 26.88 -0.33
N ALA A 27 2.49 27.08 -1.61
CA ALA A 27 2.33 28.42 -2.19
C ALA A 27 1.05 29.16 -1.74
N GLY A 28 0.27 28.59 -0.82
CA GLY A 28 -0.98 29.19 -0.34
C GLY A 28 -2.15 29.10 -1.33
N ALA A 29 -2.01 28.35 -2.43
CA ALA A 29 -3.04 28.21 -3.46
C ALA A 29 -4.14 27.18 -3.11
N GLY A 30 -4.12 26.64 -1.89
CA GLY A 30 -5.12 25.75 -1.33
C GLY A 30 -4.94 24.28 -1.73
N PRO A 31 -5.86 23.39 -1.32
CA PRO A 31 -5.76 21.95 -1.51
C PRO A 31 -6.01 21.52 -2.96
N THR A 32 -5.56 20.32 -3.28
CA THR A 32 -5.84 19.62 -4.54
C THR A 32 -6.44 18.24 -4.22
N LEU A 33 -7.50 17.84 -4.93
CA LEU A 33 -8.02 16.48 -4.88
C LEU A 33 -7.24 15.61 -5.87
N VAL A 34 -6.59 14.55 -5.38
CA VAL A 34 -5.89 13.59 -6.22
C VAL A 34 -6.66 12.27 -6.22
N GLU A 35 -7.15 11.85 -7.38
CA GLU A 35 -7.78 10.55 -7.57
C GLU A 35 -6.75 9.57 -8.14
N SER A 36 -6.27 8.63 -7.33
CA SER A 36 -5.36 7.57 -7.76
C SER A 36 -6.17 6.34 -8.18
N LYS A 37 -6.13 5.99 -9.45
CA LYS A 37 -6.78 4.77 -9.98
C LYS A 37 -5.92 3.56 -9.63
N VAL A 38 -6.46 2.66 -8.84
CA VAL A 38 -5.79 1.42 -8.40
C VAL A 38 -6.71 0.23 -8.57
N TYR A 39 -6.12 -0.96 -8.63
CA TYR A 39 -6.84 -2.22 -8.53
C TYR A 39 -6.42 -2.95 -7.25
N ARG A 40 -7.38 -3.43 -6.48
CA ARG A 40 -7.11 -4.14 -5.24
C ARG A 40 -6.88 -5.62 -5.52
N LEU A 41 -5.64 -6.09 -5.29
CA LEU A 41 -5.23 -7.48 -5.58
C LEU A 41 -5.62 -8.50 -4.52
N SER A 42 -6.05 -8.07 -3.34
CA SER A 42 -6.44 -8.97 -2.24
C SER A 42 -7.77 -8.55 -1.62
N ALA A 43 -8.48 -9.51 -1.03
CA ALA A 43 -9.70 -9.23 -0.27
C ALA A 43 -9.44 -8.38 0.98
N HIS A 44 -10.49 -7.87 1.59
CA HIS A 44 -10.39 -7.18 2.88
C HIS A 44 -10.09 -8.19 3.99
N GLY A 45 -9.21 -7.84 4.93
CA GLY A 45 -8.66 -8.71 5.98
C GLY A 45 -9.64 -9.28 7.01
N ASN A 46 -10.81 -9.72 6.58
CA ASN A 46 -11.80 -10.37 7.44
C ASN A 46 -11.53 -11.85 7.68
N ILE A 47 -10.41 -12.38 7.17
CA ILE A 47 -10.03 -13.76 7.41
C ILE A 47 -9.32 -13.83 8.75
N ILE A 48 -10.03 -14.25 9.77
CA ILE A 48 -9.44 -14.62 11.05
C ILE A 48 -8.79 -15.99 10.85
N ALA A 49 -7.47 -16.01 10.64
CA ALA A 49 -6.75 -17.26 10.68
C ALA A 49 -6.73 -17.79 12.11
N PRO A 50 -6.90 -19.09 12.33
CA PRO A 50 -6.69 -19.69 13.64
C PRO A 50 -5.27 -19.41 14.15
N PRO A 51 -5.04 -19.32 15.47
CA PRO A 51 -3.72 -19.12 16.03
C PRO A 51 -2.70 -20.14 15.46
N GLY A 52 -1.56 -19.64 14.98
CA GLY A 52 -0.49 -20.45 14.40
C GLY A 52 -0.65 -20.82 12.92
N VAL A 53 -1.73 -20.40 12.27
CA VAL A 53 -1.89 -20.53 10.82
C VAL A 53 -1.44 -19.20 10.17
N PRO A 54 -0.50 -19.23 9.20
CA PRO A 54 -0.12 -18.03 8.47
C PRO A 54 -1.34 -17.41 7.78
N LEU A 55 -1.49 -16.09 7.87
CA LEU A 55 -2.48 -15.36 7.10
C LEU A 55 -2.16 -15.56 5.61
N HIS A 56 -2.98 -16.33 4.94
CA HIS A 56 -2.92 -16.53 3.50
C HIS A 56 -4.18 -15.93 2.90
N TYR A 57 -3.99 -14.92 2.05
CA TYR A 57 -5.09 -14.33 1.28
C TYR A 57 -5.19 -15.11 -0.03
N PRO A 58 -6.17 -16.03 -0.16
CA PRO A 58 -6.29 -16.81 -1.38
C PRO A 58 -6.65 -15.87 -2.54
N GLU A 59 -5.96 -16.02 -3.66
CA GLU A 59 -6.23 -15.25 -4.89
C GLU A 59 -7.71 -15.36 -5.32
N HIS A 60 -8.31 -16.54 -5.14
CA HIS A 60 -9.71 -16.77 -5.50
C HIS A 60 -10.70 -15.88 -4.72
N GLU A 61 -10.37 -15.42 -3.51
CA GLU A 61 -11.25 -14.51 -2.76
C GLU A 61 -11.30 -13.11 -3.38
N ALA A 62 -10.17 -12.60 -3.88
CA ALA A 62 -10.16 -11.34 -4.61
C ALA A 62 -11.03 -11.45 -5.87
N ILE A 63 -10.94 -12.55 -6.61
CA ILE A 63 -11.76 -12.82 -7.80
C ILE A 63 -13.24 -12.93 -7.42
N THR A 64 -13.57 -13.59 -6.32
CA THR A 64 -14.96 -13.75 -5.85
C THR A 64 -15.57 -12.41 -5.44
N VAL A 65 -14.80 -11.54 -4.81
CA VAL A 65 -15.27 -10.23 -4.35
C VAL A 65 -15.42 -9.24 -5.51
N PHE A 66 -14.51 -9.25 -6.49
CA PHE A 66 -14.47 -8.27 -7.58
C PHE A 66 -14.99 -8.81 -8.93
N GLY A 67 -15.29 -10.11 -9.02
CA GLY A 67 -16.13 -10.70 -10.06
C GLY A 67 -15.52 -10.94 -11.43
N ASN A 68 -14.28 -10.51 -11.73
CA ASN A 68 -13.70 -10.64 -13.08
C ASN A 68 -12.26 -11.16 -13.06
N ARG A 69 -12.10 -12.44 -13.42
CA ARG A 69 -10.78 -13.10 -13.48
C ARG A 69 -9.82 -12.42 -14.47
N ALA A 70 -10.28 -12.06 -15.66
CA ALA A 70 -9.43 -11.45 -16.69
C ALA A 70 -8.91 -10.07 -16.25
N GLU A 71 -9.73 -9.30 -15.59
CA GLU A 71 -9.37 -8.00 -15.00
C GLU A 71 -8.36 -8.17 -13.85
N TYR A 72 -8.59 -9.15 -12.98
CA TYR A 72 -7.66 -9.49 -11.90
C TYR A 72 -6.28 -9.91 -12.44
N GLU A 73 -6.24 -10.79 -13.43
CA GLU A 73 -4.99 -11.24 -14.05
C GLU A 73 -4.26 -10.08 -14.77
N ALA A 74 -5.00 -9.16 -15.37
CA ALA A 74 -4.41 -7.94 -15.94
C ALA A 74 -3.81 -7.05 -14.85
N ALA A 75 -4.50 -6.88 -13.74
CA ALA A 75 -4.03 -6.11 -12.60
C ALA A 75 -2.79 -6.72 -11.94
N LEU A 76 -2.72 -8.05 -11.80
CA LEU A 76 -1.52 -8.75 -11.32
C LEU A 76 -0.28 -8.46 -12.18
N ARG A 77 -0.44 -8.44 -13.53
CA ARG A 77 0.66 -8.06 -14.43
C ARG A 77 1.08 -6.60 -14.26
N GLY A 78 0.17 -5.76 -13.79
CA GLY A 78 0.39 -4.35 -13.50
C GLY A 78 0.83 -4.05 -12.07
N ASP A 79 1.10 -5.06 -11.23
CA ASP A 79 1.53 -4.86 -9.84
C ASP A 79 2.66 -3.82 -9.76
N PRO A 80 2.46 -2.72 -9.01
CA PRO A 80 3.43 -1.63 -8.93
C PRO A 80 4.78 -2.05 -8.36
N VAL A 81 4.83 -3.02 -7.44
CA VAL A 81 6.08 -3.37 -6.75
C VAL A 81 7.08 -4.04 -7.67
N PRO A 82 6.78 -5.17 -8.35
CA PRO A 82 7.72 -5.78 -9.28
C PRO A 82 7.98 -4.91 -10.51
N ARG A 83 6.97 -4.17 -10.99
CA ARG A 83 7.12 -3.27 -12.14
C ARG A 83 8.10 -2.13 -11.85
N PHE A 84 7.97 -1.46 -10.71
CA PHE A 84 8.84 -0.36 -10.31
C PHE A 84 10.26 -0.85 -9.99
N ARG A 85 10.39 -2.01 -9.33
CA ARG A 85 11.70 -2.67 -9.15
C ARG A 85 12.38 -2.85 -10.51
N GLY A 86 11.67 -3.36 -11.51
CA GLY A 86 12.18 -3.51 -12.87
C GLY A 86 12.66 -2.19 -13.47
N THR A 87 11.87 -1.14 -13.34
CA THR A 87 12.20 0.21 -13.82
C THR A 87 13.50 0.73 -13.20
N LEU A 88 13.67 0.59 -11.88
CA LEU A 88 14.85 1.06 -11.16
C LEU A 88 16.12 0.27 -11.54
N VAL A 89 15.99 -1.04 -11.71
CA VAL A 89 17.11 -1.91 -12.09
C VAL A 89 17.54 -1.66 -13.53
N GLN A 90 16.58 -1.60 -14.46
CA GLN A 90 16.86 -1.31 -15.88
C GLN A 90 17.43 0.10 -16.09
N GLY A 91 16.97 1.05 -15.30
CA GLY A 91 17.49 2.43 -15.31
C GLY A 91 18.84 2.61 -14.60
N GLY A 92 19.41 1.53 -14.06
CA GLY A 92 20.71 1.58 -13.34
C GLY A 92 20.70 2.34 -12.01
N VAL A 93 19.51 2.69 -11.52
CA VAL A 93 19.33 3.38 -10.21
C VAL A 93 19.58 2.43 -9.06
N LEU A 94 19.22 1.14 -9.24
CA LEU A 94 19.31 0.11 -8.21
C LEU A 94 19.85 -1.18 -8.84
N SER A 95 20.76 -1.88 -8.17
CA SER A 95 21.14 -3.23 -8.59
C SER A 95 20.09 -4.26 -8.14
N GLY A 96 20.00 -5.39 -8.87
CA GLY A 96 19.11 -6.50 -8.47
C GLY A 96 19.38 -6.97 -7.04
N ALA A 97 20.67 -7.14 -6.69
CA ALA A 97 21.09 -7.55 -5.35
C ALA A 97 20.67 -6.55 -4.26
N LYS A 98 20.76 -5.24 -4.54
CA LYS A 98 20.32 -4.22 -3.59
C LYS A 98 18.79 -4.19 -3.45
N ALA A 99 18.07 -4.47 -4.52
CA ALA A 99 16.60 -4.62 -4.47
C ALA A 99 16.19 -5.82 -3.59
N ASP A 100 16.89 -6.94 -3.70
CA ASP A 100 16.65 -8.13 -2.88
C ASP A 100 16.99 -7.89 -1.40
N GLU A 101 18.09 -7.19 -1.13
CA GLU A 101 18.46 -6.77 0.23
C GLU A 101 17.37 -5.89 0.87
N LEU A 102 16.85 -4.89 0.12
CA LEU A 102 15.78 -4.02 0.61
C LEU A 102 14.49 -4.82 0.88
N ALA A 103 14.13 -5.75 0.01
CA ALA A 103 12.95 -6.60 0.22
C ALA A 103 13.09 -7.44 1.49
N ALA A 104 14.27 -8.04 1.73
CA ALA A 104 14.55 -8.81 2.93
C ALA A 104 14.53 -7.94 4.20
N GLN A 105 15.04 -6.71 4.12
CA GLN A 105 14.99 -5.75 5.22
C GLN A 105 13.55 -5.40 5.58
N VAL A 106 12.71 -5.07 4.59
CA VAL A 106 11.30 -4.74 4.81
C VAL A 106 10.55 -5.93 5.42
N ALA A 107 10.77 -7.16 4.93
CA ALA A 107 10.17 -8.34 5.53
C ALA A 107 10.51 -8.48 7.02
N LYS A 108 11.78 -8.30 7.39
CA LYS A 108 12.23 -8.34 8.78
C LYS A 108 11.61 -7.22 9.64
N GLU A 109 11.45 -6.03 9.10
CA GLU A 109 10.78 -4.91 9.79
C GLU A 109 9.29 -5.22 10.02
N MET A 110 8.62 -5.83 9.04
CA MET A 110 7.23 -6.26 9.18
C MET A 110 7.06 -7.34 10.26
N ASP A 111 7.94 -8.33 10.29
CA ASP A 111 7.93 -9.37 11.35
C ASP A 111 8.13 -8.75 12.74
N ALA A 112 9.03 -7.78 12.86
CA ALA A 112 9.25 -7.05 14.11
C ALA A 112 8.02 -6.21 14.52
N ALA A 113 7.35 -5.57 13.56
CA ALA A 113 6.13 -4.80 13.81
C ALA A 113 4.97 -5.70 14.29
N VAL A 114 4.80 -6.87 13.67
CA VAL A 114 3.82 -7.88 14.10
C VAL A 114 4.14 -8.36 15.53
N ALA A 115 5.40 -8.70 15.80
CA ALA A 115 5.83 -9.13 17.13
C ALA A 115 5.62 -8.04 18.20
N PHE A 116 5.85 -6.78 17.83
CA PHE A 116 5.56 -5.63 18.71
C PHE A 116 4.06 -5.53 18.99
N GLY A 117 3.20 -5.61 17.97
CA GLY A 117 1.74 -5.57 18.15
C GLY A 117 1.23 -6.67 19.07
N ILE A 118 1.68 -7.92 18.86
CA ILE A 118 1.28 -9.07 19.70
C ILE A 118 1.72 -8.91 21.17
N LYS A 119 2.88 -8.33 21.43
CA LYS A 119 3.42 -8.12 22.77
C LYS A 119 2.88 -6.86 23.47
N SER A 120 2.26 -5.96 22.73
CA SER A 120 1.74 -4.72 23.27
C SER A 120 0.57 -4.98 24.21
N PRO A 121 0.51 -4.26 25.35
CA PRO A 121 -0.63 -4.38 26.27
C PRO A 121 -1.89 -3.81 25.60
N PHE A 122 -3.05 -4.31 26.00
CA PHE A 122 -4.31 -3.66 25.64
C PHE A 122 -4.37 -2.23 26.20
N PRO A 123 -5.05 -1.30 25.49
CA PRO A 123 -5.31 0.03 26.02
C PRO A 123 -6.03 -0.03 27.37
N LYS A 124 -5.77 0.94 28.24
CA LYS A 124 -6.52 1.07 29.48
C LYS A 124 -7.99 1.38 29.18
N LEU A 125 -8.90 0.86 30.00
CA LEU A 125 -10.34 1.05 29.80
C LEU A 125 -10.73 2.54 29.79
N GLU A 126 -10.09 3.33 30.64
CA GLU A 126 -10.33 4.78 30.76
C GLU A 126 -9.99 5.54 29.46
N SER A 127 -9.03 5.05 28.69
CA SER A 127 -8.63 5.67 27.41
C SER A 127 -9.75 5.68 26.36
N ALA A 128 -10.78 4.84 26.53
CA ALA A 128 -11.96 4.84 25.67
C ALA A 128 -12.78 6.15 25.74
N LEU A 129 -12.60 6.93 26.81
CA LEU A 129 -13.28 8.19 27.04
C LEU A 129 -12.40 9.41 26.70
N GLU A 130 -11.14 9.18 26.31
CA GLU A 130 -10.20 10.23 25.95
C GLU A 130 -10.29 10.55 24.45
N ASN A 131 -10.07 11.81 24.10
CA ASN A 131 -9.99 12.30 22.70
C ASN A 131 -11.25 12.00 21.85
N ILE A 132 -12.43 11.88 22.47
CA ILE A 132 -13.70 11.67 21.77
C ILE A 132 -14.19 12.97 21.13
N TYR A 133 -13.88 14.12 21.76
CA TYR A 133 -14.21 15.46 21.28
C TYR A 133 -12.95 16.33 21.29
N ALA A 134 -12.78 17.12 20.22
CA ALA A 134 -11.73 18.13 20.12
C ALA A 134 -12.17 19.45 20.76
#